data_8e14d5f857f20c3e0cdce43ba7da5d66
#
_entry.id   8e14d5f857f20c3e0cdce43ba7da5d66
#
_cell.length_a   1.000
_cell.length_b   1.000
_cell.length_c   1.000
_cell.angle_alpha   90.00
_cell.angle_beta   90.00
_cell.angle_gamma   90.00
#
_symmetry.space_group_name_H-M   'P 1'
#
loop_
_entity.id
_entity.type
_entity.pdbx_description
1 polymer ?
#
loop_
_entity_poly.entity_id
_entity_poly.type
_entity_poly.pdbx_seq_one_letter_code
_entity_poly.pdbx_strand_id
1 'polypeptide(L)'
;AIPIKNVTGFNSYKWLVDYALGAKYTVNDLPVSQTKLYKDCGCAYILWSTNKQGKIHHIEGLDEILAEEGVHLAPNVYNGDNFVAHQYLLTFTFTGKNVDYVCNQIDKINKTIKVIDEDGEDVAMRFTDFNELRRIYYCK
;
A
#
# COMPACT_ATOMS: atom_id res chain seq x y z
N ALA A 1 -6.11 -0.19 7.81
CA ALA A 1 -6.70 0.90 8.60
C ALA A 1 -6.25 2.31 8.15
N ILE A 2 -4.97 2.52 7.81
CA ILE A 2 -4.48 3.82 7.32
C ILE A 2 -5.25 4.32 6.08
N PRO A 3 -5.47 3.50 5.02
CA PRO A 3 -6.27 3.93 3.88
C PRO A 3 -7.67 4.41 4.25
N ILE A 4 -8.36 3.68 5.10
CA ILE A 4 -9.73 4.04 5.55
C ILE A 4 -9.72 5.40 6.24
N LYS A 5 -8.79 5.61 7.18
CA LYS A 5 -8.66 6.88 7.89
C LYS A 5 -8.38 8.04 6.93
N ASN A 6 -7.47 7.87 5.99
CA ASN A 6 -7.09 8.92 5.06
C ASN A 6 -8.21 9.30 4.09
N VAL A 7 -9.02 8.32 3.66
CA VAL A 7 -10.13 8.54 2.73
C VAL A 7 -11.37 9.07 3.44
N THR A 8 -11.68 8.56 4.65
CA THR A 8 -12.96 8.81 5.32
C THR A 8 -12.85 9.70 6.56
N GLY A 9 -11.63 9.97 7.05
CA GLY A 9 -11.39 10.55 8.36
C GLY A 9 -11.65 9.59 9.54
N PHE A 10 -12.21 8.41 9.29
CA PHE A 10 -12.59 7.45 10.32
C PHE A 10 -11.41 6.58 10.77
N ASN A 11 -11.06 6.70 12.04
CA ASN A 11 -10.01 5.88 12.65
C ASN A 11 -10.63 4.60 13.28
N SER A 12 -10.65 3.51 12.51
CA SER A 12 -11.21 2.24 12.94
C SER A 12 -10.51 1.62 14.15
N TYR A 13 -9.21 1.85 14.33
CA TYR A 13 -8.49 1.37 15.50
C TYR A 13 -8.89 2.11 16.76
N LYS A 14 -8.94 3.45 16.68
CA LYS A 14 -9.43 4.26 17.80
C LYS A 14 -10.85 3.85 18.16
N TRP A 15 -11.72 3.68 17.16
CA TRP A 15 -13.09 3.26 17.36
C TRP A 15 -13.19 1.91 18.09
N LEU A 16 -12.39 0.91 17.69
CA LEU A 16 -12.38 -0.42 18.33
C LEU A 16 -11.91 -0.33 19.78
N VAL A 17 -10.86 0.46 20.06
CA VAL A 17 -10.35 0.66 21.43
C VAL A 17 -11.39 1.36 22.30
N ASP A 18 -11.96 2.46 21.82
CA ASP A 18 -12.97 3.20 22.56
C ASP A 18 -14.21 2.35 22.84
N TYR A 19 -14.65 1.55 21.85
CA TYR A 19 -15.76 0.60 22.01
C TYR A 19 -15.45 -0.46 23.09
N ALA A 20 -14.25 -1.01 23.08
CA ALA A 20 -13.81 -1.98 24.09
C ALA A 20 -13.72 -1.38 25.49
N LEU A 21 -13.48 -0.06 25.58
CA LEU A 21 -13.48 0.70 26.83
C LEU A 21 -14.88 1.19 27.27
N GLY A 22 -15.93 0.78 26.54
CA GLY A 22 -17.32 1.06 26.91
C GLY A 22 -17.92 2.33 26.27
N ALA A 23 -17.24 2.96 25.29
CA ALA A 23 -17.83 4.04 24.53
C ALA A 23 -19.04 3.54 23.75
N LYS A 24 -20.13 4.35 23.73
CA LYS A 24 -21.33 4.05 22.97
C LYS A 24 -21.26 4.76 21.63
N TYR A 25 -21.41 4.00 20.56
CA TYR A 25 -21.46 4.50 19.19
C TYR A 25 -22.84 4.27 18.58
N THR A 26 -23.26 5.17 17.73
CA THR A 26 -24.47 5.09 16.92
C THR A 26 -24.08 5.00 15.44
N VAL A 27 -25.06 4.70 14.58
CA VAL A 27 -24.86 4.71 13.14
C VAL A 27 -24.37 6.08 12.61
N ASN A 28 -24.68 7.17 13.32
CA ASN A 28 -24.29 8.53 12.95
C ASN A 28 -22.79 8.82 13.21
N ASP A 29 -22.14 8.00 14.03
CA ASP A 29 -20.71 8.11 14.33
C ASP A 29 -19.85 7.36 13.29
N LEU A 30 -20.48 6.62 12.37
CA LEU A 30 -19.83 5.89 11.29
C LEU A 30 -19.70 6.76 10.03
N PRO A 31 -18.66 6.57 9.23
CA PRO A 31 -18.53 7.31 7.97
C PRO A 31 -19.72 7.03 7.04
N VAL A 32 -20.29 8.08 6.49
CA VAL A 32 -21.46 7.98 5.60
C VAL A 32 -21.10 7.25 4.31
N SER A 33 -22.05 6.54 3.73
CA SER A 33 -21.90 5.84 2.45
C SER A 33 -21.38 6.76 1.31
N GLN A 34 -20.53 6.30 0.46
CA GLN A 34 -19.26 6.86 0.07
C GLN A 34 -19.13 7.09 -1.43
N THR A 35 -20.23 7.16 -2.19
CA THR A 35 -20.20 7.43 -3.63
C THR A 35 -19.50 8.75 -4.01
N LYS A 36 -19.40 9.71 -3.09
CA LYS A 36 -18.69 10.98 -3.33
C LYS A 36 -17.19 10.88 -3.15
N LEU A 37 -16.69 10.02 -2.25
CA LEU A 37 -15.27 9.92 -1.92
C LEU A 37 -14.43 9.33 -3.05
N TYR A 38 -15.00 8.44 -3.83
CA TYR A 38 -14.29 7.80 -4.96
C TYR A 38 -13.96 8.75 -6.12
N LYS A 39 -14.58 9.92 -6.20
CA LYS A 39 -14.31 10.88 -7.27
C LYS A 39 -13.09 11.74 -7.00
N ASP A 40 -12.79 12.02 -5.73
CA ASP A 40 -11.87 13.05 -5.31
C ASP A 40 -10.62 12.49 -4.60
N CYS A 41 -10.53 11.17 -4.42
CA CYS A 41 -9.32 10.56 -3.88
C CYS A 41 -9.07 9.16 -4.45
N GLY A 42 -7.80 8.79 -4.51
CA GLY A 42 -7.34 7.45 -4.77
C GLY A 42 -6.62 6.90 -3.53
N CYS A 43 -6.76 5.62 -3.28
CA CYS A 43 -6.02 4.92 -2.25
C CYS A 43 -5.46 3.63 -2.81
N ALA A 44 -4.22 3.31 -2.46
CA ALA A 44 -3.63 2.05 -2.81
C ALA A 44 -3.11 1.32 -1.56
N TYR A 45 -3.30 0.03 -1.57
CA TYR A 45 -2.65 -0.93 -0.71
C TYR A 45 -2.00 -1.98 -1.60
N ILE A 46 -0.69 -2.01 -1.64
CA ILE A 46 0.08 -2.82 -2.58
C ILE A 46 0.91 -3.80 -1.79
N LEU A 47 0.85 -5.06 -2.20
CA LEU A 47 1.67 -6.14 -1.68
C LEU A 47 2.61 -6.60 -2.80
N TRP A 48 3.90 -6.43 -2.60
CA TRP A 48 4.87 -7.10 -3.46
C TRP A 48 5.17 -8.48 -2.92
N SER A 49 5.07 -9.46 -3.79
CA SER A 49 5.45 -10.85 -3.52
C SER A 49 6.59 -11.29 -4.42
N THR A 50 6.99 -12.53 -4.29
CA THR A 50 7.97 -13.17 -5.17
C THR A 50 7.49 -14.56 -5.57
N ASN A 51 7.91 -15.04 -6.73
CA ASN A 51 7.74 -16.44 -7.17
C ASN A 51 9.03 -17.27 -7.02
N LYS A 52 10.07 -16.66 -6.43
CA LYS A 52 11.37 -17.27 -6.19
C LYS A 52 11.57 -17.63 -4.72
N GLN A 53 12.64 -18.33 -4.43
CA GLN A 53 13.16 -18.56 -3.10
C GLN A 53 14.64 -18.22 -3.06
N GLY A 54 15.16 -17.81 -1.93
CA GLY A 54 16.55 -17.43 -1.79
C GLY A 54 16.79 -16.62 -0.54
N LYS A 55 17.77 -15.74 -0.58
CA LYS A 55 18.12 -14.84 0.51
C LYS A 55 18.27 -13.42 -0.01
N ILE A 56 17.72 -12.47 0.73
CA ILE A 56 17.82 -11.04 0.40
C ILE A 56 19.25 -10.56 0.66
N HIS A 57 19.89 -10.04 -0.39
CA HIS A 57 21.18 -9.38 -0.26
C HIS A 57 20.98 -7.95 0.28
N HIS A 58 20.17 -7.14 -0.42
CA HIS A 58 19.82 -5.79 0.03
C HIS A 58 18.54 -5.28 -0.65
N ILE A 59 17.96 -4.23 -0.07
CA ILE A 59 16.81 -3.52 -0.63
C ILE A 59 17.24 -2.09 -0.94
N GLU A 60 17.07 -1.67 -2.20
CA GLU A 60 17.42 -0.33 -2.70
C GLU A 60 16.22 0.61 -2.67
N GLY A 61 16.47 1.90 -2.55
CA GLY A 61 15.47 2.96 -2.76
C GLY A 61 14.45 3.16 -1.64
N LEU A 62 14.56 2.44 -0.52
CA LEU A 62 13.59 2.57 0.59
C LEU A 62 13.55 3.97 1.17
N ASP A 63 14.71 4.57 1.44
CA ASP A 63 14.81 5.88 2.11
C ASP A 63 14.19 6.98 1.25
N GLU A 64 14.35 6.92 -0.08
CA GLU A 64 13.75 7.87 -1.01
C GLU A 64 12.23 7.84 -0.95
N ILE A 65 11.64 6.66 -0.93
CA ILE A 65 10.17 6.49 -0.88
C ILE A 65 9.62 6.79 0.51
N LEU A 66 10.34 6.45 1.58
CA LEU A 66 9.92 6.76 2.96
C LEU A 66 9.95 8.26 3.26
N ALA A 67 10.77 9.04 2.54
CA ALA A 67 10.80 10.49 2.66
C ALA A 67 9.56 11.18 2.05
N GLU A 68 8.73 10.47 1.28
CA GLU A 68 7.54 11.03 0.66
C GLU A 68 6.37 11.13 1.65
N GLU A 69 5.76 12.31 1.72
CA GLU A 69 4.59 12.54 2.56
C GLU A 69 3.41 11.65 2.12
N GLY A 70 2.78 10.99 3.08
CA GLY A 70 1.58 10.18 2.86
C GLY A 70 1.84 8.78 2.29
N VAL A 71 3.08 8.40 2.05
CA VAL A 71 3.47 7.03 1.69
C VAL A 71 3.88 6.29 2.96
N HIS A 72 3.30 5.13 3.17
CA HIS A 72 3.65 4.22 4.26
C HIS A 72 4.16 2.92 3.69
N LEU A 73 5.34 2.53 4.11
CA LEU A 73 5.98 1.27 3.76
C LEU A 73 6.10 0.40 5.01
N ALA A 74 5.78 -0.88 4.86
CA ALA A 74 6.05 -1.90 5.86
C ALA A 74 6.83 -3.04 5.18
N PRO A 75 8.13 -3.17 5.46
CA PRO A 75 8.90 -4.30 4.97
C PRO A 75 8.50 -5.57 5.73
N ASN A 76 8.36 -6.67 4.99
CA ASN A 76 8.12 -8.00 5.55
C ASN A 76 9.39 -8.85 5.48
N VAL A 77 10.43 -8.32 4.84
CA VAL A 77 11.78 -8.91 4.76
C VAL A 77 12.83 -7.82 4.92
N TYR A 78 14.00 -8.21 5.39
CA TYR A 78 15.16 -7.33 5.60
C TYR A 78 16.39 -7.93 4.92
N ASN A 79 17.47 -7.14 4.86
CA ASN A 79 18.74 -7.59 4.34
C ASN A 79 19.22 -8.82 5.14
N GLY A 80 19.57 -9.89 4.43
CA GLY A 80 19.99 -11.15 5.01
C GLY A 80 18.89 -12.15 5.34
N ASP A 81 17.62 -11.78 5.22
CA ASP A 81 16.50 -12.71 5.42
C ASP A 81 16.39 -13.73 4.30
N ASN A 82 16.03 -14.96 4.66
CA ASN A 82 15.60 -15.95 3.68
C ASN A 82 14.15 -15.66 3.26
N PHE A 83 13.84 -15.92 2.00
CA PHE A 83 12.49 -15.81 1.47
C PHE A 83 12.10 -17.05 0.66
N VAL A 84 10.81 -17.30 0.57
CA VAL A 84 10.22 -18.42 -0.17
C VAL A 84 9.22 -17.93 -1.20
N ALA A 85 8.91 -18.78 -2.17
CA ALA A 85 7.91 -18.46 -3.19
C ALA A 85 6.56 -18.08 -2.55
N HIS A 86 5.90 -17.09 -3.16
CA HIS A 86 4.63 -16.51 -2.71
C HIS A 86 4.68 -15.73 -1.38
N GLN A 87 5.85 -15.52 -0.81
CA GLN A 87 6.00 -14.65 0.35
C GLN A 87 5.81 -13.19 -0.04
N TYR A 88 5.16 -12.41 0.83
CA TYR A 88 5.13 -10.95 0.70
C TYR A 88 6.45 -10.36 1.16
N LEU A 89 7.03 -9.52 0.30
CA LEU A 89 8.30 -8.87 0.54
C LEU A 89 8.12 -7.48 1.15
N LEU A 90 7.28 -6.66 0.51
CA LEU A 90 7.03 -5.28 0.92
C LEU A 90 5.54 -4.97 0.82
N THR A 91 5.07 -4.11 1.71
CA THR A 91 3.70 -3.59 1.70
C THR A 91 3.74 -2.07 1.64
N PHE A 92 3.03 -1.49 0.67
CA PHE A 92 2.90 -0.05 0.52
C PHE A 92 1.45 0.38 0.71
N THR A 93 1.28 1.52 1.36
CA THR A 93 -0.03 2.16 1.52
C THR A 93 0.11 3.65 1.27
N PHE A 94 -0.71 4.20 0.40
CA PHE A 94 -0.77 5.65 0.18
C PHE A 94 -2.14 6.09 -0.32
N THR A 95 -2.41 7.38 -0.18
CA THR A 95 -3.60 8.04 -0.67
C THR A 95 -3.23 9.23 -1.52
N GLY A 96 -4.05 9.56 -2.49
CA GLY A 96 -3.82 10.68 -3.38
C GLY A 96 -5.12 11.31 -3.88
N LYS A 97 -4.99 12.30 -4.73
CA LYS A 97 -6.13 13.10 -5.23
C LYS A 97 -7.05 12.31 -6.18
N ASN A 98 -6.49 11.35 -6.93
CA ASN A 98 -7.21 10.59 -7.94
C ASN A 98 -6.43 9.33 -8.33
N VAL A 99 -6.99 8.53 -9.24
CA VAL A 99 -6.37 7.30 -9.73
C VAL A 99 -5.08 7.54 -10.52
N ASP A 100 -4.97 8.64 -11.24
CA ASP A 100 -3.75 8.97 -12.00
C ASP A 100 -2.57 9.24 -11.07
N TYR A 101 -2.82 9.95 -9.96
CA TYR A 101 -1.82 10.12 -8.91
C TYR A 101 -1.38 8.76 -8.34
N VAL A 102 -2.35 7.87 -8.05
CA VAL A 102 -2.06 6.52 -7.55
C VAL A 102 -1.21 5.73 -8.55
N CYS A 103 -1.56 5.74 -9.83
CA CYS A 103 -0.78 5.07 -10.87
C CYS A 103 0.65 5.62 -10.97
N ASN A 104 0.82 6.93 -10.90
CA ASN A 104 2.13 7.56 -10.96
C ASN A 104 2.99 7.21 -9.74
N GLN A 105 2.39 7.15 -8.55
CA GLN A 105 3.10 6.72 -7.35
C GLN A 105 3.50 5.23 -7.40
N ILE A 106 2.62 4.36 -7.89
CA ILE A 106 2.98 2.95 -8.09
C ILE A 106 4.14 2.82 -9.07
N ASP A 107 4.10 3.54 -10.19
CA ASP A 107 5.16 3.52 -11.19
C ASP A 107 6.50 4.04 -10.63
N LYS A 108 6.45 5.12 -9.84
CA LYS A 108 7.62 5.65 -9.14
C LYS A 108 8.21 4.61 -8.18
N ILE A 109 7.39 4.03 -7.31
CA ILE A 109 7.81 2.98 -6.36
C ILE A 109 8.42 1.80 -7.12
N ASN A 110 7.78 1.35 -8.21
CA ASN A 110 8.26 0.24 -9.03
C ASN A 110 9.66 0.50 -9.66
N LYS A 111 9.96 1.75 -9.99
CA LYS A 111 11.25 2.14 -10.58
C LYS A 111 12.34 2.38 -9.54
N THR A 112 11.97 2.88 -8.37
CA THR A 112 12.91 3.30 -7.33
C THR A 112 13.34 2.13 -6.45
N ILE A 113 12.39 1.29 -6.01
CA ILE A 113 12.71 0.21 -5.07
C ILE A 113 13.05 -1.06 -5.80
N LYS A 114 14.13 -1.71 -5.38
CA LYS A 114 14.52 -3.05 -5.82
C LYS A 114 14.80 -3.94 -4.62
N VAL A 115 14.40 -5.19 -4.73
CA VAL A 115 14.66 -6.23 -3.74
C VAL A 115 15.64 -7.22 -4.35
N ILE A 116 16.92 -7.06 -4.03
CA ILE A 116 18.01 -7.79 -4.68
C ILE A 116 18.40 -9.00 -3.83
N ASP A 117 18.45 -10.17 -4.47
CA ASP A 117 18.91 -11.40 -3.86
C ASP A 117 20.45 -11.57 -3.92
N GLU A 118 20.95 -12.70 -3.40
CA GLU A 118 22.38 -13.02 -3.41
C GLU A 118 22.94 -13.24 -4.83
N ASP A 119 22.11 -13.54 -5.82
CA ASP A 119 22.48 -13.68 -7.22
C ASP A 119 22.48 -12.35 -7.99
N GLY A 120 22.10 -11.26 -7.32
CA GLY A 120 22.03 -9.92 -7.88
C GLY A 120 20.76 -9.66 -8.70
N GLU A 121 19.75 -10.50 -8.56
CA GLU A 121 18.49 -10.37 -9.28
C GLU A 121 17.43 -9.64 -8.44
N ASP A 122 16.64 -8.80 -9.10
CA ASP A 122 15.46 -8.19 -8.48
C ASP A 122 14.32 -9.22 -8.45
N VAL A 123 13.93 -9.63 -7.25
CA VAL A 123 13.00 -10.74 -7.03
C VAL A 123 11.56 -10.32 -6.81
N ALA A 124 11.28 -9.01 -6.78
CA ALA A 124 9.95 -8.51 -6.51
C ALA A 124 9.02 -8.57 -7.73
N MET A 125 7.85 -9.14 -7.57
CA MET A 125 6.75 -9.07 -8.54
C MET A 125 5.96 -7.77 -8.33
N ARG A 126 5.77 -7.03 -9.43
CA ARG A 126 5.16 -5.70 -9.42
C ARG A 126 3.91 -5.64 -10.28
N PHE A 127 2.95 -4.83 -9.84
CA PHE A 127 1.82 -4.46 -10.68
C PHE A 127 2.22 -3.36 -11.67
N THR A 128 1.94 -3.56 -12.95
CA THR A 128 2.32 -2.65 -14.04
C THR A 128 1.19 -2.31 -15.01
N ASP A 129 0.02 -2.93 -14.88
CA ASP A 129 -1.12 -2.68 -15.78
C ASP A 129 -1.95 -1.47 -15.32
N PHE A 130 -1.37 -0.28 -15.49
CA PHE A 130 -2.03 0.97 -15.12
C PHE A 130 -3.24 1.30 -16.00
N ASN A 131 -3.28 0.79 -17.23
CA ASN A 131 -4.42 0.99 -18.13
C ASN A 131 -5.64 0.24 -17.60
N GLU A 132 -5.46 -1.00 -17.16
CA GLU A 132 -6.52 -1.78 -16.54
C GLU A 132 -6.99 -1.14 -15.23
N LEU A 133 -6.08 -0.65 -14.40
CA LEU A 133 -6.44 0.04 -13.17
C LEU A 133 -7.30 1.29 -13.45
N ARG A 134 -6.92 2.11 -14.45
CA ARG A 134 -7.71 3.27 -14.88
C ARG A 134 -9.07 2.85 -15.44
N ARG A 135 -9.10 1.79 -16.25
CA ARG A 135 -10.33 1.25 -16.82
C ARG A 135 -11.31 0.87 -15.71
N ILE A 136 -10.89 0.11 -14.72
CA ILE A 136 -11.74 -0.31 -13.59
C ILE A 136 -12.24 0.92 -12.81
N TYR A 137 -11.40 1.91 -12.61
CA TYR A 137 -11.73 3.08 -11.80
C TYR A 137 -12.70 4.05 -12.49
N TYR A 138 -12.57 4.21 -13.81
CA TYR A 138 -13.37 5.15 -14.59
C TYR A 138 -14.53 4.52 -15.36
N CYS A 139 -14.53 3.19 -15.55
CA CYS A 139 -15.69 2.48 -16.12
C CYS A 139 -16.79 2.35 -15.07
N LYS A 140 -17.82 3.16 -15.27
CA LYS A 140 -19.12 3.00 -14.63
C LYS A 140 -20.13 2.53 -15.67
#